data_ed87e079dd9ac5b8400b414c5ba18515
#
_entry.id   ed87e079dd9ac5b8400b414c5ba18515
#
_cell.length_a   1.000
_cell.length_b   1.000
_cell.length_c   1.000
_cell.angle_alpha   90.00
_cell.angle_beta   90.00
_cell.angle_gamma   90.00
#
_symmetry.space_group_name_H-M   'P 1'
#
loop_
_entity.id
_entity.type
_entity.pdbx_description
1 polymer ?
#
loop_
_entity_poly.entity_id
_entity_poly.type
_entity_poly.pdbx_seq_one_letter_code
_entity_poly.pdbx_strand_id
1 'polypeptide(L)'
;MLKIQVTHSYFLKYDPKQWERGKPYPPLATMQAAALLRKMGHEVALFDVMLADGVEAYEASLSYAEPDVVVVYEDNFNFLTKMCLGRMREAACRMIASARAHGARVIVAGSDASDHPESFLAAGADVVLMGEGIAALVQLIGRLDSSPDIDTQGWVAGVSGVSILDSGESRTTRFGAQPPDAQITGLPAWDLIDIERYRTLWLQRHGYFSLNMTASRGCPFHCNWCAKPIWGNHYRRREASEVAVEMTYLKHAFRPDHIWFADDIFGFHSDWVNEFAECLLDKDGMVPFTIQTRADLCTQPMAAALERAGCAEAWIGAESGSQRVLDWMTKGTQVAKLVDARKRLGAHGVRVGFFIQLGYLGEQLSDLLATRELIKLAAPDDIGVSVSYPLPGTRFYEQVKTQFGEKTHWRDSGDLAMMFRGTYDSAFYRCFRDLLHEQVALQQSRDIDPPESLAHAFAALDARWDALIASEHLHRNADATPAPVPPPGHVEPLRRVATAQTR
;
A
#
# COMPACT_ATOMS: atom_id res chain seq x y z
N MET A 1 28.20 4.32 -19.92
CA MET A 1 27.06 5.18 -19.48
C MET A 1 25.87 4.78 -20.33
N LEU A 2 24.79 4.33 -19.69
CA LEU A 2 23.57 3.84 -20.34
C LEU A 2 22.50 4.93 -20.35
N LYS A 3 21.63 4.91 -21.39
CA LYS A 3 20.35 5.62 -21.40
C LYS A 3 19.28 4.71 -20.81
N ILE A 4 18.69 5.10 -19.70
CA ILE A 4 17.73 4.29 -18.97
C ILE A 4 16.40 5.01 -18.89
N GLN A 5 15.32 4.38 -19.34
CA GLN A 5 13.97 4.86 -19.08
C GLN A 5 13.35 4.07 -17.91
N VAL A 6 12.99 4.76 -16.85
CA VAL A 6 12.29 4.19 -15.71
C VAL A 6 10.80 4.50 -15.84
N THR A 7 9.96 3.54 -15.54
CA THR A 7 8.49 3.68 -15.60
C THR A 7 7.81 2.73 -14.62
N HIS A 8 6.48 2.80 -14.53
CA HIS A 8 5.61 1.88 -13.80
C HIS A 8 4.39 1.56 -14.66
N SER A 9 3.50 0.65 -14.24
CA SER A 9 2.35 0.25 -15.05
C SER A 9 0.98 0.65 -14.49
N TYR A 10 0.93 1.44 -13.41
CA TYR A 10 -0.34 1.83 -12.80
C TYR A 10 -0.93 3.07 -13.48
N PHE A 11 -1.82 2.86 -14.45
CA PHE A 11 -2.61 3.89 -15.10
C PHE A 11 -3.88 4.18 -14.30
N LEU A 12 -4.03 5.37 -13.73
CA LEU A 12 -5.21 5.72 -12.93
C LEU A 12 -6.52 5.57 -13.72
N LYS A 13 -6.50 5.90 -15.01
CA LYS A 13 -7.68 5.77 -15.90
C LYS A 13 -8.14 4.34 -16.14
N TYR A 14 -7.28 3.35 -15.90
CA TYR A 14 -7.63 1.93 -16.01
C TYR A 14 -8.27 1.38 -14.72
N ASP A 15 -8.32 2.19 -13.65
CA ASP A 15 -9.03 1.88 -12.42
C ASP A 15 -10.19 2.88 -12.22
N PRO A 16 -11.42 2.58 -12.71
CA PRO A 16 -12.55 3.51 -12.67
C PRO A 16 -12.87 4.04 -11.27
N LYS A 17 -12.76 3.17 -10.25
CA LYS A 17 -13.02 3.54 -8.84
C LYS A 17 -12.01 4.56 -8.34
N GLN A 18 -10.73 4.39 -8.66
CA GLN A 18 -9.70 5.33 -8.23
C GLN A 18 -9.69 6.60 -9.08
N TRP A 19 -10.04 6.49 -10.36
CA TRP A 19 -10.25 7.65 -11.21
C TRP A 19 -11.39 8.53 -10.69
N GLU A 20 -12.49 7.94 -10.26
CA GLU A 20 -13.62 8.66 -9.64
C GLU A 20 -13.18 9.34 -8.34
N ARG A 21 -12.41 8.64 -7.49
CA ARG A 21 -11.83 9.22 -6.27
C ARG A 21 -10.89 10.39 -6.55
N GLY A 22 -10.13 10.34 -7.65
CA GLY A 22 -9.26 11.42 -8.11
C GLY A 22 -8.18 11.84 -7.12
N LYS A 23 -7.56 10.89 -6.41
CA LYS A 23 -6.46 11.13 -5.44
C LYS A 23 -5.15 10.46 -5.88
N PRO A 24 -4.57 10.83 -7.04
CA PRO A 24 -3.32 10.24 -7.48
C PRO A 24 -2.13 10.78 -6.69
N TYR A 25 -1.12 9.95 -6.56
CA TYR A 25 0.17 10.31 -6.00
C TYR A 25 1.31 9.96 -6.96
N PRO A 26 2.39 10.76 -7.01
CA PRO A 26 3.60 10.41 -7.75
C PRO A 26 4.16 9.04 -7.35
N PRO A 27 4.74 8.27 -8.30
CA PRO A 27 5.21 6.91 -8.05
C PRO A 27 6.55 6.89 -7.31
N LEU A 28 6.52 6.95 -5.97
CA LEU A 28 7.70 7.14 -5.13
C LEU A 28 8.80 6.08 -5.35
N ALA A 29 8.46 4.80 -5.40
CA ALA A 29 9.45 3.75 -5.58
C ALA A 29 10.12 3.85 -6.96
N THR A 30 9.36 4.18 -8.00
CA THR A 30 9.86 4.43 -9.36
C THR A 30 10.80 5.63 -9.38
N MET A 31 10.42 6.72 -8.71
CA MET A 31 11.25 7.93 -8.59
C MET A 31 12.53 7.68 -7.80
N GLN A 32 12.47 6.84 -6.76
CA GLN A 32 13.65 6.45 -5.98
C GLN A 32 14.61 5.59 -6.82
N ALA A 33 14.09 4.65 -7.62
CA ALA A 33 14.90 3.87 -8.55
C ALA A 33 15.57 4.78 -9.60
N ALA A 34 14.85 5.74 -10.16
CA ALA A 34 15.40 6.72 -11.09
C ALA A 34 16.52 7.57 -10.46
N ALA A 35 16.32 8.07 -9.24
CA ALA A 35 17.35 8.83 -8.52
C ALA A 35 18.62 8.01 -8.26
N LEU A 36 18.46 6.73 -7.88
CA LEU A 36 19.56 5.80 -7.67
C LEU A 36 20.37 5.59 -8.95
N LEU A 37 19.71 5.33 -10.07
CA LEU A 37 20.37 5.11 -11.37
C LEU A 37 21.11 6.36 -11.86
N ARG A 38 20.56 7.55 -11.65
CA ARG A 38 21.28 8.83 -11.90
C ARG A 38 22.52 8.96 -11.02
N LYS A 39 22.42 8.60 -9.73
CA LYS A 39 23.57 8.62 -8.80
C LYS A 39 24.69 7.66 -9.25
N MET A 40 24.35 6.59 -9.96
CA MET A 40 25.32 5.67 -10.57
C MET A 40 25.99 6.24 -11.84
N GLY A 41 25.58 7.42 -12.31
CA GLY A 41 26.17 8.10 -13.47
C GLY A 41 25.52 7.80 -14.80
N HIS A 42 24.29 7.27 -14.83
CA HIS A 42 23.54 6.99 -16.05
C HIS A 42 22.66 8.17 -16.46
N GLU A 43 22.35 8.25 -17.76
CA GLU A 43 21.34 9.14 -18.30
C GLU A 43 19.95 8.53 -18.04
N VAL A 44 19.13 9.17 -17.20
CA VAL A 44 17.85 8.60 -16.75
C VAL A 44 16.71 9.51 -17.12
N ALA A 45 15.75 8.98 -17.89
CA ALA A 45 14.42 9.52 -18.09
C ALA A 45 13.39 8.76 -17.23
N LEU A 46 12.35 9.42 -16.77
CA LEU A 46 11.21 8.79 -16.13
C LEU A 46 9.95 9.08 -16.93
N PHE A 47 9.24 8.03 -17.32
CA PHE A 47 7.92 8.16 -17.94
C PHE A 47 6.85 7.75 -16.92
N ASP A 48 6.15 8.73 -16.38
CA ASP A 48 5.09 8.54 -15.39
C ASP A 48 3.76 8.26 -16.10
N VAL A 49 3.26 7.03 -15.95
CA VAL A 49 1.98 6.60 -16.56
C VAL A 49 0.76 6.94 -15.71
N MET A 50 0.91 7.39 -14.47
CA MET A 50 -0.20 7.59 -13.52
C MET A 50 -1.36 8.37 -14.14
N LEU A 51 -1.06 9.49 -14.81
CA LEU A 51 -2.04 10.37 -15.43
C LEU A 51 -2.00 10.30 -16.97
N ALA A 52 -1.35 9.30 -17.55
CA ALA A 52 -1.35 9.08 -18.99
C ALA A 52 -2.70 8.52 -19.47
N ASP A 53 -3.00 8.74 -20.76
CA ASP A 53 -4.25 8.28 -21.36
C ASP A 53 -4.27 6.77 -21.61
N GLY A 54 -3.11 6.18 -21.87
CA GLY A 54 -2.96 4.77 -22.15
C GLY A 54 -1.51 4.41 -22.51
N VAL A 55 -1.30 3.14 -22.86
CA VAL A 55 0.02 2.58 -23.19
C VAL A 55 0.62 3.25 -24.42
N GLU A 56 -0.19 3.75 -25.33
CA GLU A 56 0.23 4.46 -26.54
C GLU A 56 1.11 5.70 -26.25
N ALA A 57 0.82 6.39 -25.14
CA ALA A 57 1.65 7.51 -24.70
C ALA A 57 3.05 7.06 -24.26
N TYR A 58 3.14 5.90 -23.61
CA TYR A 58 4.43 5.30 -23.28
C TYR A 58 5.18 4.83 -24.53
N GLU A 59 4.51 4.17 -25.47
CA GLU A 59 5.09 3.72 -26.75
C GLU A 59 5.71 4.90 -27.53
N ALA A 60 5.02 6.03 -27.57
CA ALA A 60 5.56 7.26 -28.18
C ALA A 60 6.83 7.76 -27.44
N SER A 61 6.87 7.63 -26.11
CA SER A 61 8.05 8.07 -25.33
C SER A 61 9.31 7.26 -25.63
N LEU A 62 9.18 5.97 -25.94
CA LEU A 62 10.30 5.11 -26.30
C LEU A 62 11.03 5.58 -27.58
N SER A 63 10.26 5.97 -28.59
CA SER A 63 10.81 6.49 -29.85
C SER A 63 11.57 7.80 -29.67
N TYR A 64 11.26 8.55 -28.61
CA TYR A 64 11.94 9.81 -28.31
C TYR A 64 13.16 9.63 -27.40
N ALA A 65 13.05 8.73 -26.40
CA ALA A 65 14.10 8.50 -25.42
C ALA A 65 15.19 7.56 -25.94
N GLU A 66 14.86 6.66 -26.88
CA GLU A 66 15.78 5.62 -27.42
C GLU A 66 16.60 4.96 -26.31
N PRO A 67 15.98 4.31 -25.29
CA PRO A 67 16.70 3.80 -24.14
C PRO A 67 17.46 2.50 -24.46
N ASP A 68 18.67 2.35 -23.91
CA ASP A 68 19.39 1.07 -23.88
C ASP A 68 18.69 0.08 -22.96
N VAL A 69 18.12 0.60 -21.85
CA VAL A 69 17.44 -0.18 -20.82
C VAL A 69 16.13 0.46 -20.41
N VAL A 70 15.08 -0.34 -20.34
CA VAL A 70 13.81 0.04 -19.69
C VAL A 70 13.69 -0.67 -18.35
N VAL A 71 13.42 0.08 -17.29
CA VAL A 71 13.16 -0.45 -15.95
C VAL A 71 11.69 -0.16 -15.59
N VAL A 72 10.84 -1.19 -15.67
CA VAL A 72 9.47 -1.14 -15.17
C VAL A 72 9.54 -1.39 -13.68
N TYR A 73 9.63 -0.33 -12.89
CA TYR A 73 9.76 -0.40 -11.44
C TYR A 73 8.49 0.09 -10.78
N GLU A 74 7.64 -0.84 -10.33
CA GLU A 74 6.35 -0.52 -9.75
C GLU A 74 6.45 0.27 -8.45
N ASP A 75 5.51 1.18 -8.23
CA ASP A 75 5.41 1.92 -6.97
C ASP A 75 4.87 1.03 -5.84
N ASN A 76 5.76 0.30 -5.20
CA ASN A 76 5.42 -0.63 -4.12
C ASN A 76 4.91 0.06 -2.84
N PHE A 77 4.95 1.40 -2.75
CA PHE A 77 4.29 2.17 -1.71
C PHE A 77 2.82 2.40 -2.00
N ASN A 78 2.41 2.34 -3.27
CA ASN A 78 1.01 2.38 -3.63
C ASN A 78 0.35 1.04 -3.30
N PHE A 79 -0.59 1.04 -2.36
CA PHE A 79 -1.34 -0.17 -1.98
C PHE A 79 -2.02 -0.85 -3.20
N LEU A 80 -2.47 -0.07 -4.16
CA LEU A 80 -3.19 -0.59 -5.33
C LEU A 80 -2.29 -1.45 -6.25
N THR A 81 -0.98 -1.18 -6.30
CA THR A 81 -0.05 -2.03 -7.06
C THR A 81 0.11 -3.41 -6.44
N LYS A 82 -0.15 -3.54 -5.12
CA LYS A 82 -0.14 -4.83 -4.40
C LYS A 82 -1.39 -5.67 -4.67
N MET A 83 -2.43 -5.08 -5.24
CA MET A 83 -3.70 -5.77 -5.52
C MET A 83 -3.66 -6.59 -6.81
N CYS A 84 -2.58 -6.60 -7.55
CA CYS A 84 -2.40 -7.40 -8.78
C CYS A 84 -3.57 -7.22 -9.75
N LEU A 85 -3.87 -5.98 -10.13
CA LEU A 85 -4.97 -5.67 -11.03
C LEU A 85 -4.66 -6.18 -12.44
N GLY A 86 -5.51 -7.05 -12.99
CA GLY A 86 -5.28 -7.67 -14.29
C GLY A 86 -5.03 -6.68 -15.43
N ARG A 87 -5.77 -5.56 -15.47
CA ARG A 87 -5.56 -4.49 -16.47
C ARG A 87 -4.17 -3.85 -16.37
N MET A 88 -3.62 -3.70 -15.17
CA MET A 88 -2.27 -3.15 -14.98
C MET A 88 -1.21 -4.15 -15.45
N ARG A 89 -1.40 -5.45 -15.21
CA ARG A 89 -0.54 -6.51 -15.77
C ARG A 89 -0.58 -6.53 -17.29
N GLU A 90 -1.78 -6.46 -17.90
CA GLU A 90 -1.94 -6.37 -19.35
C GLU A 90 -1.20 -5.14 -19.92
N ALA A 91 -1.31 -3.99 -19.26
CA ALA A 91 -0.58 -2.77 -19.63
C ALA A 91 0.93 -2.98 -19.51
N ALA A 92 1.41 -3.52 -18.38
CA ALA A 92 2.84 -3.82 -18.18
C ALA A 92 3.39 -4.75 -19.26
N CYS A 93 2.65 -5.83 -19.61
CA CYS A 93 3.06 -6.76 -20.65
C CYS A 93 3.16 -6.07 -22.03
N ARG A 94 2.21 -5.19 -22.36
CA ARG A 94 2.31 -4.39 -23.60
C ARG A 94 3.52 -3.45 -23.57
N MET A 95 3.74 -2.74 -22.46
CA MET A 95 4.88 -1.84 -22.29
C MET A 95 6.23 -2.58 -22.46
N ILE A 96 6.34 -3.78 -21.88
CA ILE A 96 7.51 -4.65 -22.02
C ILE A 96 7.75 -5.05 -23.48
N ALA A 97 6.69 -5.53 -24.15
CA ALA A 97 6.79 -5.93 -25.56
C ALA A 97 7.19 -4.75 -26.46
N SER A 98 6.66 -3.57 -26.21
CA SER A 98 7.02 -2.35 -26.94
C SER A 98 8.48 -1.94 -26.70
N ALA A 99 8.97 -1.99 -25.46
CA ALA A 99 10.37 -1.71 -25.14
C ALA A 99 11.33 -2.69 -25.86
N ARG A 100 10.99 -3.97 -25.86
CA ARG A 100 11.75 -4.99 -26.61
C ARG A 100 11.77 -4.75 -28.10
N ALA A 101 10.64 -4.35 -28.67
CA ALA A 101 10.56 -4.02 -30.11
C ALA A 101 11.42 -2.81 -30.49
N HIS A 102 11.71 -1.91 -29.55
CA HIS A 102 12.65 -0.80 -29.70
C HIS A 102 14.11 -1.18 -29.42
N GLY A 103 14.40 -2.47 -29.12
CA GLY A 103 15.74 -2.97 -28.89
C GLY A 103 16.27 -2.82 -27.46
N ALA A 104 15.50 -2.26 -26.55
CA ALA A 104 15.91 -2.07 -25.16
C ALA A 104 15.99 -3.39 -24.38
N ARG A 105 16.94 -3.50 -23.44
CA ARG A 105 16.88 -4.50 -22.38
C ARG A 105 15.76 -4.13 -21.39
N VAL A 106 15.04 -5.12 -20.87
CA VAL A 106 13.90 -4.86 -19.99
C VAL A 106 14.05 -5.54 -18.64
N ILE A 107 14.07 -4.74 -17.58
CA ILE A 107 14.04 -5.19 -16.18
C ILE A 107 12.68 -4.84 -15.60
N VAL A 108 12.07 -5.76 -14.88
CA VAL A 108 10.76 -5.54 -14.20
C VAL A 108 10.91 -5.78 -12.71
N ALA A 109 10.29 -4.92 -11.90
CA ALA A 109 10.22 -5.05 -10.44
C ALA A 109 8.83 -4.66 -9.93
N GLY A 110 8.30 -5.41 -8.97
CA GLY A 110 7.01 -5.11 -8.37
C GLY A 110 6.40 -6.31 -7.66
N SER A 111 5.33 -6.07 -6.91
CA SER A 111 4.62 -7.14 -6.19
C SER A 111 4.06 -8.18 -7.14
N ASP A 112 3.33 -7.73 -8.17
CA ASP A 112 2.72 -8.64 -9.15
C ASP A 112 3.77 -9.41 -9.96
N ALA A 113 4.87 -8.73 -10.34
CA ALA A 113 5.98 -9.37 -11.03
C ALA A 113 6.71 -10.40 -10.15
N SER A 114 6.81 -10.15 -8.85
CA SER A 114 7.37 -11.12 -7.89
C SER A 114 6.50 -12.35 -7.70
N ASP A 115 5.17 -12.17 -7.73
CA ASP A 115 4.21 -13.26 -7.55
C ASP A 115 3.99 -14.09 -8.83
N HIS A 116 4.15 -13.47 -10.01
CA HIS A 116 3.88 -14.07 -11.33
C HIS A 116 4.96 -13.74 -12.37
N PRO A 117 6.26 -14.02 -12.10
CA PRO A 117 7.36 -13.63 -12.97
C PRO A 117 7.24 -14.20 -14.39
N GLU A 118 6.63 -15.37 -14.56
CA GLU A 118 6.41 -16.03 -15.85
C GLU A 118 5.61 -15.16 -16.83
N SER A 119 4.63 -14.40 -16.35
CA SER A 119 3.80 -13.54 -17.19
C SER A 119 4.60 -12.40 -17.82
N PHE A 120 5.49 -11.79 -17.04
CA PHE A 120 6.31 -10.67 -17.47
C PHE A 120 7.49 -11.14 -18.36
N LEU A 121 8.08 -12.29 -18.04
CA LEU A 121 9.12 -12.91 -18.85
C LEU A 121 8.57 -13.35 -20.22
N ALA A 122 7.38 -13.95 -20.26
CA ALA A 122 6.69 -14.30 -21.51
C ALA A 122 6.37 -13.08 -22.38
N ALA A 123 6.13 -11.91 -21.77
CA ALA A 123 5.92 -10.65 -22.47
C ALA A 123 7.22 -10.05 -23.06
N GLY A 124 8.38 -10.60 -22.70
CA GLY A 124 9.69 -10.19 -23.23
C GLY A 124 10.61 -9.49 -22.23
N ALA A 125 10.30 -9.48 -20.94
CA ALA A 125 11.25 -9.01 -19.94
C ALA A 125 12.50 -9.92 -19.94
N ASP A 126 13.69 -9.32 -19.90
CA ASP A 126 14.93 -10.08 -19.76
C ASP A 126 15.10 -10.62 -18.33
N VAL A 127 14.71 -9.81 -17.34
CA VAL A 127 14.86 -10.12 -15.91
C VAL A 127 13.67 -9.57 -15.12
N VAL A 128 13.15 -10.38 -14.21
CA VAL A 128 12.23 -9.95 -13.16
C VAL A 128 12.97 -9.93 -11.82
N LEU A 129 12.92 -8.80 -11.12
CA LEU A 129 13.48 -8.64 -9.78
C LEU A 129 12.48 -9.12 -8.75
N MET A 130 12.93 -9.97 -7.85
CA MET A 130 12.09 -10.53 -6.78
C MET A 130 12.16 -9.65 -5.53
N GLY A 131 11.00 -9.34 -4.96
CA GLY A 131 10.90 -8.42 -3.84
C GLY A 131 11.20 -6.97 -4.23
N GLU A 132 11.87 -6.20 -3.37
CA GLU A 132 12.29 -4.83 -3.69
C GLU A 132 13.32 -4.78 -4.83
N GLY A 133 14.22 -5.75 -4.88
CA GLY A 133 15.15 -5.96 -5.97
C GLY A 133 16.23 -4.89 -6.19
N ILE A 134 16.37 -3.89 -5.31
CA ILE A 134 17.28 -2.75 -5.50
C ILE A 134 18.74 -3.19 -5.64
N ALA A 135 19.20 -4.12 -4.79
CA ALA A 135 20.58 -4.62 -4.87
C ALA A 135 20.84 -5.36 -6.19
N ALA A 136 19.86 -6.12 -6.67
CA ALA A 136 19.93 -6.80 -7.95
C ALA A 136 19.93 -5.79 -9.11
N LEU A 137 19.07 -4.76 -9.05
CA LEU A 137 19.04 -3.69 -10.05
C LEU A 137 20.41 -3.03 -10.21
N VAL A 138 21.04 -2.62 -9.09
CA VAL A 138 22.38 -2.00 -9.09
C VAL A 138 23.42 -2.91 -9.74
N GLN A 139 23.42 -4.21 -9.37
CA GLN A 139 24.37 -5.18 -9.93
C GLN A 139 24.15 -5.40 -11.44
N LEU A 140 22.90 -5.55 -11.86
CA LEU A 140 22.56 -5.77 -13.26
C LEU A 140 22.93 -4.56 -14.13
N ILE A 141 22.58 -3.36 -13.70
CA ILE A 141 22.92 -2.13 -14.45
C ILE A 141 24.44 -1.93 -14.51
N GLY A 142 25.17 -2.14 -13.40
CA GLY A 142 26.62 -2.03 -13.40
C GLY A 142 27.32 -3.02 -14.34
N ARG A 143 26.79 -4.25 -14.47
CA ARG A 143 27.32 -5.25 -15.42
C ARG A 143 27.03 -4.86 -16.85
N LEU A 144 25.82 -4.42 -17.14
CA LEU A 144 25.44 -4.02 -18.48
C LEU A 144 26.24 -2.79 -18.96
N ASP A 145 26.51 -1.83 -18.07
CA ASP A 145 27.38 -0.69 -18.37
C ASP A 145 28.83 -1.11 -18.68
N SER A 146 29.33 -2.16 -17.99
CA SER A 146 30.68 -2.70 -18.19
C SER A 146 30.78 -3.61 -19.43
N SER A 147 29.70 -4.28 -19.81
CA SER A 147 29.63 -5.26 -20.89
C SER A 147 28.26 -5.21 -21.58
N PRO A 148 28.06 -4.26 -22.53
CA PRO A 148 26.77 -4.05 -23.17
C PRO A 148 26.22 -5.27 -23.93
N ASP A 149 27.08 -6.07 -24.50
CA ASP A 149 26.74 -7.28 -25.30
C ASP A 149 26.59 -8.55 -24.44
N ILE A 150 26.61 -8.45 -23.11
CA ILE A 150 26.47 -9.59 -22.20
C ILE A 150 25.17 -10.34 -22.45
N ASP A 151 25.24 -11.67 -22.59
CA ASP A 151 24.04 -12.49 -22.69
C ASP A 151 23.26 -12.54 -21.35
N THR A 152 22.03 -12.98 -21.38
CA THR A 152 21.15 -12.97 -20.17
C THR A 152 21.73 -13.88 -19.08
N GLN A 153 22.33 -15.03 -19.42
CA GLN A 153 22.88 -15.94 -18.41
C GLN A 153 24.08 -15.32 -17.69
N GLY A 154 25.03 -14.73 -18.47
CA GLY A 154 26.16 -14.00 -17.90
C GLY A 154 25.73 -12.78 -17.11
N TRP A 155 24.68 -12.08 -17.58
CA TRP A 155 24.16 -10.88 -16.94
C TRP A 155 23.64 -11.16 -15.52
N VAL A 156 22.92 -12.28 -15.32
CA VAL A 156 22.35 -12.65 -14.02
C VAL A 156 23.25 -13.57 -13.18
N ALA A 157 24.42 -14.00 -13.70
CA ALA A 157 25.27 -14.95 -13.01
C ALA A 157 25.64 -14.48 -11.59
N GLY A 158 25.28 -15.24 -10.55
CA GLY A 158 25.52 -14.89 -9.16
C GLY A 158 24.73 -13.69 -8.61
N VAL A 159 23.77 -13.15 -9.36
CA VAL A 159 22.81 -12.17 -8.83
C VAL A 159 21.69 -12.92 -8.10
N SER A 160 21.43 -12.54 -6.84
CA SER A 160 20.36 -13.12 -6.02
C SER A 160 19.04 -12.39 -6.23
N GLY A 161 17.92 -13.12 -6.13
CA GLY A 161 16.58 -12.52 -6.18
C GLY A 161 16.19 -12.03 -7.57
N VAL A 162 16.53 -12.78 -8.60
CA VAL A 162 16.10 -12.53 -9.98
C VAL A 162 15.44 -13.76 -10.59
N SER A 163 14.49 -13.55 -11.48
CA SER A 163 13.89 -14.58 -12.30
C SER A 163 14.13 -14.27 -13.77
N ILE A 164 14.48 -15.30 -14.54
CA ILE A 164 14.71 -15.25 -15.99
C ILE A 164 13.98 -16.39 -16.69
N LEU A 165 13.85 -16.28 -18.00
CA LEU A 165 13.42 -17.40 -18.83
C LEU A 165 14.64 -18.26 -19.17
N ASP A 166 14.65 -19.51 -18.75
CA ASP A 166 15.69 -20.50 -19.06
C ASP A 166 15.05 -21.71 -19.76
N SER A 167 15.43 -21.95 -21.00
CA SER A 167 14.88 -23.05 -21.82
C SER A 167 13.35 -23.08 -21.90
N GLY A 168 12.70 -21.92 -21.83
CA GLY A 168 11.22 -21.78 -21.91
C GLY A 168 10.50 -21.86 -20.56
N GLU A 169 11.22 -22.06 -19.47
CA GLU A 169 10.66 -22.08 -18.12
C GLU A 169 11.20 -20.90 -17.28
N SER A 170 10.38 -20.40 -16.39
CA SER A 170 10.79 -19.37 -15.42
C SER A 170 11.71 -19.99 -14.36
N ARG A 171 12.94 -19.50 -14.27
CA ARG A 171 13.92 -19.92 -13.28
C ARG A 171 14.25 -18.75 -12.34
N THR A 172 13.95 -18.92 -11.07
CA THR A 172 14.27 -17.93 -10.04
C THR A 172 15.54 -18.32 -9.29
N THR A 173 16.49 -17.39 -9.19
CA THR A 173 17.67 -17.56 -8.34
C THR A 173 17.26 -17.46 -6.87
N ARG A 174 17.99 -18.14 -5.97
CA ARG A 174 17.66 -18.10 -4.53
C ARG A 174 17.58 -16.67 -4.03
N PHE A 175 16.54 -16.39 -3.28
CA PHE A 175 16.46 -15.18 -2.46
C PHE A 175 17.57 -15.26 -1.41
N GLY A 176 18.66 -14.52 -1.62
CA GLY A 176 19.63 -14.25 -0.57
C GLY A 176 19.05 -13.23 0.43
N ALA A 177 19.56 -13.23 1.66
CA ALA A 177 19.27 -12.11 2.54
C ALA A 177 19.67 -10.80 1.81
N GLN A 178 18.73 -9.88 1.67
CA GLN A 178 19.01 -8.56 1.07
C GLN A 178 20.16 -7.92 1.87
N PRO A 179 21.23 -7.44 1.22
CA PRO A 179 22.28 -6.73 1.94
C PRO A 179 21.67 -5.58 2.74
N PRO A 180 22.09 -5.36 4.00
CA PRO A 180 21.60 -4.24 4.81
C PRO A 180 21.83 -2.87 4.14
N ASP A 181 22.81 -2.79 3.24
CA ASP A 181 23.29 -1.54 2.65
C ASP A 181 22.60 -1.15 1.33
N ALA A 182 21.63 -1.93 0.84
CA ALA A 182 20.82 -1.54 -0.30
C ALA A 182 19.73 -0.54 0.12
N GLN A 183 20.12 0.51 0.84
CA GLN A 183 19.20 1.60 1.15
C GLN A 183 19.16 2.58 -0.03
N ILE A 184 17.95 2.87 -0.50
CA ILE A 184 17.76 4.06 -1.33
C ILE A 184 17.88 5.25 -0.39
N THR A 185 19.02 5.93 -0.43
CA THR A 185 19.27 7.15 0.32
C THR A 185 19.14 8.36 -0.59
N GLY A 186 18.65 9.45 -0.06
CA GLY A 186 18.48 10.71 -0.77
C GLY A 186 17.05 10.97 -1.22
N LEU A 187 16.88 12.09 -1.91
CA LEU A 187 15.57 12.52 -2.43
C LEU A 187 15.19 11.68 -3.65
N PRO A 188 13.91 11.29 -3.78
CA PRO A 188 13.37 10.79 -5.04
C PRO A 188 13.58 11.80 -6.18
N ALA A 189 13.53 11.33 -7.43
CA ALA A 189 13.74 12.17 -8.60
C ALA A 189 12.51 13.06 -8.90
N TRP A 190 12.18 13.95 -8.00
CA TRP A 190 11.02 14.85 -8.10
C TRP A 190 11.04 15.75 -9.33
N ASP A 191 12.22 16.08 -9.81
CA ASP A 191 12.47 16.89 -11.02
C ASP A 191 12.09 16.17 -12.34
N LEU A 192 11.89 14.83 -12.29
CA LEU A 192 11.45 14.03 -13.45
C LEU A 192 9.94 13.86 -13.52
N ILE A 193 9.17 14.41 -12.58
CA ILE A 193 7.70 14.32 -12.52
C ILE A 193 7.06 15.68 -12.86
N ASP A 194 6.05 15.65 -13.70
CA ASP A 194 5.19 16.82 -13.95
C ASP A 194 4.19 16.98 -12.78
N ILE A 195 4.62 17.62 -11.72
CA ILE A 195 3.85 17.84 -10.49
C ILE A 195 2.59 18.68 -10.74
N GLU A 196 2.59 19.56 -11.74
CA GLU A 196 1.43 20.42 -12.02
C GLU A 196 0.22 19.64 -12.54
N ARG A 197 0.42 18.50 -13.21
CA ARG A 197 -0.69 17.59 -13.56
C ARG A 197 -1.39 17.02 -12.33
N TYR A 198 -0.61 16.64 -11.31
CA TYR A 198 -1.14 16.16 -10.03
C TYR A 198 -1.87 17.28 -9.29
N ARG A 199 -1.23 18.43 -9.16
CA ARG A 199 -1.80 19.60 -8.49
C ARG A 199 -3.15 19.99 -9.12
N THR A 200 -3.21 20.07 -10.44
CA THR A 200 -4.44 20.42 -11.17
C THR A 200 -5.58 19.46 -10.83
N LEU A 201 -5.34 18.16 -10.87
CA LEU A 201 -6.37 17.16 -10.57
C LEU A 201 -6.82 17.22 -9.10
N TRP A 202 -5.87 17.35 -8.17
CA TRP A 202 -6.18 17.46 -6.74
C TRP A 202 -7.02 18.71 -6.44
N LEU A 203 -6.63 19.87 -6.95
CA LEU A 203 -7.37 21.12 -6.74
C LEU A 203 -8.77 21.07 -7.36
N GLN A 204 -8.90 20.50 -8.57
CA GLN A 204 -10.20 20.34 -9.23
C GLN A 204 -11.16 19.42 -8.50
N ARG A 205 -10.64 18.34 -7.91
CA ARG A 205 -11.46 17.30 -7.26
C ARG A 205 -11.70 17.56 -5.78
N HIS A 206 -10.74 18.15 -5.08
CA HIS A 206 -10.70 18.21 -3.61
C HIS A 206 -10.50 19.62 -3.05
N GLY A 207 -10.12 20.60 -3.85
CA GLY A 207 -9.86 21.96 -3.39
C GLY A 207 -8.55 22.14 -2.61
N TYR A 208 -7.72 21.09 -2.51
CA TYR A 208 -6.37 21.12 -1.90
C TYR A 208 -5.43 20.23 -2.68
N PHE A 209 -4.13 20.41 -2.48
CA PHE A 209 -3.09 19.61 -3.13
C PHE A 209 -2.34 18.75 -2.13
N SER A 210 -2.27 17.43 -2.39
CA SER A 210 -1.53 16.48 -1.56
C SER A 210 -0.41 15.80 -2.34
N LEU A 211 0.75 15.62 -1.69
CA LEU A 211 1.84 14.78 -2.14
C LEU A 211 2.03 13.59 -1.19
N ASN A 212 2.84 12.63 -1.61
CA ASN A 212 3.22 11.49 -0.78
C ASN A 212 4.70 11.49 -0.46
N MET A 213 5.08 10.84 0.62
CA MET A 213 6.45 10.51 0.99
C MET A 213 6.50 9.28 1.87
N THR A 214 7.68 8.79 2.22
CA THR A 214 7.87 7.66 3.13
C THR A 214 8.94 7.93 4.15
N ALA A 215 8.69 7.50 5.38
CA ALA A 215 9.65 7.52 6.49
C ALA A 215 10.23 6.13 6.76
N SER A 216 9.51 5.07 6.36
CA SER A 216 9.90 3.69 6.63
C SER A 216 9.44 2.72 5.54
N ARG A 217 9.94 1.50 5.60
CA ARG A 217 9.58 0.39 4.72
C ARG A 217 9.34 -0.86 5.53
N GLY A 218 8.26 -1.57 5.16
CA GLY A 218 7.87 -2.82 5.77
C GLY A 218 7.25 -2.67 7.16
N CYS A 219 6.87 -3.80 7.72
CA CYS A 219 6.17 -3.86 8.99
C CYS A 219 6.57 -5.16 9.72
N PRO A 220 6.99 -5.10 10.99
CA PRO A 220 7.50 -6.26 11.72
C PRO A 220 6.40 -7.19 12.23
N PHE A 221 5.14 -6.79 12.10
CA PHE A 221 4.00 -7.60 12.55
C PHE A 221 3.66 -8.73 11.57
N HIS A 222 3.06 -9.81 12.06
CA HIS A 222 2.83 -11.05 11.32
C HIS A 222 1.35 -11.32 11.07
N CYS A 223 0.56 -10.27 10.74
CA CYS A 223 -0.84 -10.47 10.35
C CYS A 223 -0.91 -11.45 9.19
N ASN A 224 -1.73 -12.49 9.30
CA ASN A 224 -1.70 -13.64 8.38
C ASN A 224 -2.29 -13.37 6.98
N TRP A 225 -2.98 -12.25 6.80
CA TRP A 225 -3.60 -11.80 5.56
C TRP A 225 -2.83 -10.66 4.87
N CYS A 226 -1.93 -10.00 5.61
CA CYS A 226 -1.29 -8.79 5.14
C CYS A 226 -0.17 -9.09 4.13
N ALA A 227 -0.32 -8.61 2.91
CA ALA A 227 0.72 -8.70 1.91
C ALA A 227 1.85 -7.73 2.21
N LYS A 228 3.00 -8.29 2.53
CA LYS A 228 4.28 -7.60 2.62
C LYS A 228 5.32 -8.29 1.73
N PRO A 229 4.96 -8.74 0.51
CA PRO A 229 5.84 -9.61 -0.27
C PRO A 229 7.13 -8.90 -0.67
N ILE A 230 7.09 -7.58 -0.83
CA ILE A 230 8.23 -6.78 -1.25
C ILE A 230 9.24 -6.56 -0.11
N TRP A 231 8.73 -6.14 1.06
CA TRP A 231 9.57 -5.75 2.19
C TRP A 231 9.82 -6.87 3.19
N GLY A 232 9.00 -7.92 3.17
CA GLY A 232 8.97 -8.98 4.16
C GLY A 232 8.53 -8.47 5.54
N ASN A 233 8.89 -9.23 6.60
CA ASN A 233 8.58 -8.87 7.99
C ASN A 233 9.71 -8.02 8.63
N HIS A 234 10.39 -7.22 7.84
CA HIS A 234 11.43 -6.31 8.30
C HIS A 234 10.86 -4.90 8.39
N TYR A 235 11.36 -4.12 9.34
CA TYR A 235 11.06 -2.71 9.46
C TYR A 235 12.36 -1.92 9.33
N ARG A 236 12.42 -1.07 8.33
CA ARG A 236 13.55 -0.17 8.09
C ARG A 236 13.03 1.25 8.05
N ARG A 237 13.53 2.10 8.92
CA ARG A 237 13.18 3.52 8.94
C ARG A 237 14.36 4.34 8.43
N ARG A 238 14.03 5.51 7.90
CA ARG A 238 14.98 6.57 7.57
C ARG A 238 15.29 7.38 8.83
N GLU A 239 16.40 8.09 8.85
CA GLU A 239 16.68 9.03 9.92
C GLU A 239 15.65 10.18 9.93
N ALA A 240 15.25 10.63 11.10
CA ALA A 240 14.24 11.67 11.26
C ALA A 240 14.63 12.98 10.56
N SER A 241 15.91 13.33 10.63
CA SER A 241 16.49 14.49 9.95
C SER A 241 16.40 14.41 8.43
N GLU A 242 16.60 13.24 7.82
CA GLU A 242 16.48 13.04 6.37
C GLU A 242 15.03 13.18 5.90
N VAL A 243 14.08 12.63 6.67
CA VAL A 243 12.64 12.74 6.37
C VAL A 243 12.18 14.19 6.50
N ALA A 244 12.67 14.91 7.53
CA ALA A 244 12.37 16.33 7.70
C ALA A 244 12.96 17.19 6.58
N VAL A 245 14.17 16.88 6.09
CA VAL A 245 14.77 17.57 4.93
C VAL A 245 13.92 17.37 3.68
N GLU A 246 13.45 16.15 3.42
CA GLU A 246 12.58 15.87 2.28
C GLU A 246 11.25 16.63 2.38
N MET A 247 10.57 16.59 3.54
CA MET A 247 9.32 17.33 3.75
C MET A 247 9.50 18.84 3.56
N THR A 248 10.60 19.38 4.09
CA THR A 248 10.96 20.80 3.91
C THR A 248 11.18 21.13 2.43
N TYR A 249 11.88 20.27 1.70
CA TYR A 249 12.05 20.42 0.25
C TYR A 249 10.71 20.43 -0.48
N LEU A 250 9.81 19.48 -0.18
CA LEU A 250 8.48 19.41 -0.80
C LEU A 250 7.65 20.66 -0.50
N LYS A 251 7.69 21.15 0.75
CA LYS A 251 7.01 22.38 1.16
C LYS A 251 7.45 23.59 0.33
N HIS A 252 8.75 23.78 0.17
CA HIS A 252 9.27 24.98 -0.51
C HIS A 252 9.21 24.86 -2.03
N ALA A 253 9.48 23.67 -2.60
CA ALA A 253 9.50 23.46 -4.04
C ALA A 253 8.08 23.37 -4.64
N PHE A 254 7.18 22.67 -3.97
CA PHE A 254 5.87 22.32 -4.54
C PHE A 254 4.68 22.84 -3.75
N ARG A 255 4.87 23.35 -2.53
CA ARG A 255 3.82 23.94 -1.68
C ARG A 255 2.56 23.08 -1.59
N PRO A 256 2.66 21.79 -1.20
CA PRO A 256 1.48 20.98 -0.95
C PRO A 256 0.76 21.49 0.31
N ASP A 257 -0.56 21.37 0.32
CA ASP A 257 -1.39 21.64 1.50
C ASP A 257 -1.34 20.46 2.49
N HIS A 258 -0.96 19.29 2.00
CA HIS A 258 -0.99 18.05 2.77
C HIS A 258 0.04 17.04 2.25
N ILE A 259 0.56 16.19 3.15
CA ILE A 259 1.43 15.05 2.83
C ILE A 259 0.78 13.74 3.29
N TRP A 260 0.75 12.75 2.42
CA TRP A 260 0.41 11.38 2.75
C TRP A 260 1.69 10.56 2.99
N PHE A 261 1.90 10.05 4.20
CA PHE A 261 2.95 9.07 4.46
C PHE A 261 2.48 7.68 4.00
N ALA A 262 3.12 7.16 2.96
CA ALA A 262 2.77 5.88 2.34
C ALA A 262 3.45 4.67 3.02
N ASP A 263 3.85 4.83 4.27
CA ASP A 263 4.45 3.78 5.10
C ASP A 263 3.45 2.64 5.37
N ASP A 264 3.90 1.38 5.38
CA ASP A 264 3.07 0.28 5.89
C ASP A 264 2.69 0.48 7.37
N ILE A 265 3.57 1.17 8.11
CA ILE A 265 3.36 1.56 9.50
C ILE A 265 4.27 2.73 9.87
N PHE A 266 3.68 3.86 10.22
CA PHE A 266 4.41 5.05 10.64
C PHE A 266 4.52 5.11 12.17
N GLY A 267 5.61 5.70 12.66
CA GLY A 267 5.73 6.06 14.07
C GLY A 267 5.87 4.86 15.00
N PHE A 268 6.80 3.95 14.71
CA PHE A 268 7.05 2.79 15.59
C PHE A 268 7.59 3.19 16.96
N HIS A 269 8.33 4.31 17.05
CA HIS A 269 8.91 4.86 18.29
C HIS A 269 8.61 6.35 18.42
N SER A 270 8.06 6.76 19.55
CA SER A 270 7.73 8.17 19.84
C SER A 270 8.95 9.10 19.82
N ASP A 271 10.12 8.62 20.24
CA ASP A 271 11.35 9.40 20.25
C ASP A 271 11.76 9.83 18.84
N TRP A 272 11.64 8.94 17.86
CA TRP A 272 11.89 9.28 16.47
C TRP A 272 10.89 10.33 15.94
N VAL A 273 9.62 10.23 16.33
CA VAL A 273 8.59 11.22 15.93
C VAL A 273 8.86 12.58 16.59
N ASN A 274 9.33 12.60 17.83
CA ASN A 274 9.75 13.84 18.49
C ASN A 274 10.96 14.48 17.78
N GLU A 275 11.99 13.69 17.46
CA GLU A 275 13.15 14.16 16.69
C GLU A 275 12.72 14.72 15.32
N PHE A 276 11.80 14.02 14.62
CA PHE A 276 11.24 14.49 13.37
C PHE A 276 10.52 15.84 13.53
N ALA A 277 9.71 15.99 14.58
CA ALA A 277 9.03 17.24 14.89
C ALA A 277 10.01 18.39 15.14
N GLU A 278 11.07 18.14 15.91
CA GLU A 278 12.13 19.13 16.17
C GLU A 278 12.83 19.55 14.89
N CYS A 279 13.23 18.59 14.06
CA CYS A 279 13.86 18.90 12.77
C CYS A 279 12.95 19.69 11.82
N LEU A 280 11.64 19.45 11.83
CA LEU A 280 10.67 20.23 11.04
C LEU A 280 10.51 21.65 11.53
N LEU A 281 10.47 21.86 12.86
CA LEU A 281 10.38 23.19 13.47
C LEU A 281 11.61 24.01 13.12
N ASP A 282 12.81 23.45 13.28
CA ASP A 282 14.08 24.12 12.98
C ASP A 282 14.21 24.57 11.52
N LYS A 283 13.57 23.85 10.59
CA LYS A 283 13.68 24.09 9.13
C LYS A 283 12.49 24.81 8.52
N ASP A 284 11.50 25.21 9.35
CA ASP A 284 10.18 25.67 8.83
C ASP A 284 9.58 24.69 7.81
N GLY A 285 9.71 23.39 8.10
CA GLY A 285 9.37 22.31 7.17
C GLY A 285 7.97 21.73 7.37
N MET A 286 7.20 22.17 8.35
CA MET A 286 5.91 21.56 8.69
C MET A 286 4.88 21.70 7.57
N VAL A 287 4.28 20.58 7.22
CA VAL A 287 3.08 20.45 6.37
C VAL A 287 2.13 19.49 7.09
N PRO A 288 0.83 19.74 7.17
CA PRO A 288 -0.12 18.77 7.71
C PRO A 288 -0.01 17.42 7.00
N PHE A 289 -0.06 16.32 7.76
CA PHE A 289 0.14 15.02 7.14
C PHE A 289 -0.79 13.93 7.71
N THR A 290 -1.01 12.89 6.89
CA THR A 290 -1.74 11.67 7.26
C THR A 290 -0.77 10.50 7.32
N ILE A 291 -1.00 9.61 8.30
CA ILE A 291 -0.23 8.39 8.52
C ILE A 291 -1.12 7.14 8.55
N GLN A 292 -0.50 5.97 8.38
CA GLN A 292 -1.07 4.68 8.72
C GLN A 292 -0.33 4.08 9.92
N THR A 293 -1.07 3.56 10.90
CA THR A 293 -0.45 3.03 12.11
C THR A 293 -1.32 1.93 12.77
N ARG A 294 -0.92 1.45 13.94
CA ARG A 294 -1.62 0.45 14.75
C ARG A 294 -2.05 1.04 16.08
N ALA A 295 -3.19 0.58 16.60
CA ALA A 295 -3.72 1.05 17.88
C ALA A 295 -2.75 0.84 19.06
N ASP A 296 -2.00 -0.25 19.07
CA ASP A 296 -1.04 -0.56 20.11
C ASP A 296 0.19 0.36 20.13
N LEU A 297 0.45 1.09 19.05
CA LEU A 297 1.49 2.11 18.96
C LEU A 297 0.99 3.51 19.34
N CYS A 298 -0.32 3.76 19.37
CA CYS A 298 -0.92 5.04 19.74
C CYS A 298 -0.88 5.25 21.27
N THR A 299 0.31 5.26 21.84
CA THR A 299 0.53 5.57 23.26
C THR A 299 0.38 7.07 23.52
N GLN A 300 0.28 7.47 24.80
CA GLN A 300 0.22 8.90 25.15
C GLN A 300 1.45 9.70 24.66
N PRO A 301 2.70 9.21 24.82
CA PRO A 301 3.87 9.89 24.25
C PRO A 301 3.81 9.98 22.71
N MET A 302 3.30 8.95 22.03
CA MET A 302 3.16 8.96 20.58
C MET A 302 2.13 10.00 20.11
N ALA A 303 0.96 10.08 20.76
CA ALA A 303 -0.06 11.07 20.42
C ALA A 303 0.46 12.52 20.57
N ALA A 304 1.17 12.79 21.65
CA ALA A 304 1.81 14.11 21.86
C ALA A 304 2.89 14.40 20.82
N ALA A 305 3.70 13.40 20.43
CA ALA A 305 4.72 13.56 19.40
C ALA A 305 4.11 13.83 18.01
N LEU A 306 3.02 13.15 17.67
CA LEU A 306 2.29 13.35 16.41
C LEU A 306 1.65 14.74 16.33
N GLU A 307 1.05 15.23 17.41
CA GLU A 307 0.55 16.61 17.49
C GLU A 307 1.68 17.62 17.24
N ARG A 308 2.82 17.48 17.93
CA ARG A 308 3.98 18.36 17.74
C ARG A 308 4.52 18.34 16.31
N ALA A 309 4.49 17.19 15.65
CA ALA A 309 4.93 17.04 14.28
C ALA A 309 3.93 17.59 13.24
N GLY A 310 2.71 17.95 13.64
CA GLY A 310 1.66 18.44 12.75
C GLY A 310 0.86 17.33 12.05
N CYS A 311 0.77 16.14 12.66
CA CYS A 311 -0.08 15.07 12.14
C CYS A 311 -1.55 15.47 12.19
N ALA A 312 -2.19 15.55 11.02
CA ALA A 312 -3.59 15.94 10.91
C ALA A 312 -4.52 14.72 11.04
N GLU A 313 -4.08 13.55 10.57
CA GLU A 313 -4.93 12.37 10.54
C GLU A 313 -4.11 11.07 10.67
N ALA A 314 -4.66 10.10 11.40
CA ALA A 314 -4.07 8.77 11.55
C ALA A 314 -5.09 7.69 11.18
N TRP A 315 -4.74 6.85 10.21
CA TRP A 315 -5.52 5.68 9.83
C TRP A 315 -5.03 4.45 10.61
N ILE A 316 -5.93 3.85 11.36
CA ILE A 316 -5.64 2.69 12.21
C ILE A 316 -6.24 1.43 11.60
N GLY A 317 -5.43 0.39 11.41
CA GLY A 317 -5.91 -0.93 11.05
C GLY A 317 -6.70 -1.53 12.21
N ALA A 318 -8.00 -1.25 12.29
CA ALA A 318 -8.92 -1.81 13.27
C ALA A 318 -9.38 -3.22 12.90
N GLU A 319 -9.61 -3.45 11.62
CA GLU A 319 -10.05 -4.67 10.93
C GLU A 319 -11.43 -5.16 11.41
N SER A 320 -11.61 -5.48 12.71
CA SER A 320 -12.84 -6.01 13.28
C SER A 320 -13.04 -5.55 14.72
N GLY A 321 -14.30 -5.42 15.13
CA GLY A 321 -14.69 -5.27 16.53
C GLY A 321 -14.78 -6.58 17.31
N SER A 322 -14.57 -7.72 16.64
CA SER A 322 -14.55 -9.03 17.27
C SER A 322 -13.12 -9.44 17.62
N GLN A 323 -12.85 -9.67 18.91
CA GLN A 323 -11.54 -10.17 19.35
C GLN A 323 -11.20 -11.51 18.70
N ARG A 324 -12.18 -12.39 18.56
CA ARG A 324 -12.02 -13.70 17.92
C ARG A 324 -11.52 -13.57 16.48
N VAL A 325 -12.08 -12.61 15.71
CA VAL A 325 -11.64 -12.36 14.32
C VAL A 325 -10.22 -11.79 14.30
N LEU A 326 -9.90 -10.84 15.18
CA LEU A 326 -8.55 -10.30 15.31
C LEU A 326 -7.51 -11.37 15.66
N ASP A 327 -7.88 -12.33 16.50
CA ASP A 327 -7.01 -13.46 16.87
C ASP A 327 -6.81 -14.41 15.67
N TRP A 328 -7.86 -14.72 14.92
CA TRP A 328 -7.75 -15.50 13.66
C TRP A 328 -6.87 -14.81 12.62
N MET A 329 -6.95 -13.49 12.52
CA MET A 329 -6.10 -12.66 11.65
C MET A 329 -4.64 -12.59 12.15
N THR A 330 -4.34 -13.11 13.32
CA THR A 330 -3.04 -12.94 13.98
C THR A 330 -2.66 -11.45 14.10
N LYS A 331 -3.67 -10.59 14.34
CA LYS A 331 -3.48 -9.13 14.41
C LYS A 331 -2.65 -8.73 15.63
N GLY A 332 -2.74 -9.47 16.73
CA GLY A 332 -1.96 -9.24 17.95
C GLY A 332 -2.34 -7.94 18.68
N THR A 333 -3.57 -7.46 18.52
CA THR A 333 -4.11 -6.30 19.23
C THR A 333 -5.41 -6.65 19.93
N GLN A 334 -5.85 -5.81 20.86
CA GLN A 334 -7.11 -5.95 21.58
C GLN A 334 -8.11 -4.88 21.14
N VAL A 335 -9.39 -5.23 21.06
CA VAL A 335 -10.46 -4.28 20.67
C VAL A 335 -10.47 -3.03 21.55
N ALA A 336 -10.28 -3.18 22.87
CA ALA A 336 -10.23 -2.04 23.78
C ALA A 336 -9.15 -1.02 23.41
N LYS A 337 -8.00 -1.45 22.88
CA LYS A 337 -6.92 -0.56 22.45
C LYS A 337 -7.31 0.32 21.26
N LEU A 338 -8.25 -0.11 20.42
CA LEU A 338 -8.77 0.69 19.30
C LEU A 338 -9.51 1.92 19.82
N VAL A 339 -10.39 1.70 20.81
CA VAL A 339 -11.15 2.80 21.47
C VAL A 339 -10.19 3.75 22.18
N ASP A 340 -9.22 3.22 22.92
CA ASP A 340 -8.22 4.03 23.62
C ASP A 340 -7.36 4.84 22.67
N ALA A 341 -6.92 4.25 21.56
CA ALA A 341 -6.12 4.93 20.54
C ALA A 341 -6.90 6.11 19.92
N ARG A 342 -8.19 5.90 19.57
CA ARG A 342 -9.05 6.97 19.05
C ARG A 342 -9.18 8.13 20.05
N LYS A 343 -9.43 7.81 21.34
CA LYS A 343 -9.55 8.82 22.39
C LYS A 343 -8.25 9.62 22.57
N ARG A 344 -7.12 8.94 22.64
CA ARG A 344 -5.80 9.59 22.82
C ARG A 344 -5.47 10.52 21.67
N LEU A 345 -5.55 10.02 20.44
CA LEU A 345 -5.25 10.82 19.25
C LEU A 345 -6.19 12.00 19.11
N GLY A 346 -7.50 11.80 19.33
CA GLY A 346 -8.49 12.88 19.31
C GLY A 346 -8.25 13.96 20.37
N ALA A 347 -7.79 13.57 21.58
CA ALA A 347 -7.43 14.53 22.63
C ALA A 347 -6.22 15.42 22.24
N HIS A 348 -5.41 14.99 21.25
CA HIS A 348 -4.30 15.72 20.66
C HIS A 348 -4.65 16.35 19.29
N GLY A 349 -5.92 16.48 18.95
CA GLY A 349 -6.36 17.11 17.71
C GLY A 349 -6.12 16.29 16.43
N VAL A 350 -5.65 15.05 16.54
CA VAL A 350 -5.42 14.17 15.41
C VAL A 350 -6.71 13.45 15.05
N ARG A 351 -7.19 13.63 13.82
CA ARG A 351 -8.34 12.88 13.29
C ARG A 351 -7.99 11.40 13.17
N VAL A 352 -8.97 10.51 13.33
CA VAL A 352 -8.73 9.07 13.30
C VAL A 352 -9.67 8.36 12.34
N GLY A 353 -9.11 7.76 11.29
CA GLY A 353 -9.80 6.81 10.43
C GLY A 353 -9.57 5.36 10.86
N PHE A 354 -10.57 4.50 10.69
CA PHE A 354 -10.44 3.07 10.91
C PHE A 354 -10.51 2.31 9.59
N PHE A 355 -9.52 1.45 9.31
CA PHE A 355 -9.65 0.42 8.29
C PHE A 355 -10.40 -0.77 8.87
N ILE A 356 -11.50 -1.14 8.22
CA ILE A 356 -12.36 -2.27 8.57
C ILE A 356 -12.27 -3.31 7.45
N GLN A 357 -12.14 -4.57 7.83
CA GLN A 357 -12.06 -5.69 6.91
C GLN A 357 -13.14 -6.71 7.22
N LEU A 358 -14.10 -6.85 6.32
CA LEU A 358 -15.23 -7.77 6.42
C LEU A 358 -14.94 -9.11 5.74
N GLY A 359 -15.69 -10.14 6.09
CA GLY A 359 -15.69 -11.41 5.39
C GLY A 359 -14.46 -12.28 5.64
N TYR A 360 -13.78 -12.12 6.77
CA TYR A 360 -12.73 -13.05 7.15
C TYR A 360 -13.29 -14.46 7.41
N LEU A 361 -12.44 -15.49 7.27
CA LEU A 361 -12.86 -16.89 7.42
C LEU A 361 -13.58 -17.13 8.74
N GLY A 362 -14.80 -17.68 8.66
CA GLY A 362 -15.60 -18.02 9.83
C GLY A 362 -16.26 -16.86 10.55
N GLU A 363 -16.11 -15.61 10.07
CA GLU A 363 -16.79 -14.43 10.61
C GLU A 363 -18.31 -14.63 10.56
N GLN A 364 -18.98 -14.42 11.67
CA GLN A 364 -20.43 -14.56 11.83
C GLN A 364 -21.10 -13.21 12.05
N LEU A 365 -22.46 -13.17 11.97
CA LEU A 365 -23.21 -11.96 12.25
C LEU A 365 -22.86 -11.31 13.60
N SER A 366 -22.64 -12.12 14.64
CA SER A 366 -22.22 -11.61 15.95
C SER A 366 -20.89 -10.85 15.92
N ASP A 367 -19.95 -11.25 15.06
CA ASP A 367 -18.65 -10.58 14.89
C ASP A 367 -18.81 -9.26 14.13
N LEU A 368 -19.65 -9.26 13.10
CA LEU A 368 -19.99 -8.07 12.34
C LEU A 368 -20.70 -7.05 13.23
N LEU A 369 -21.66 -7.48 14.07
CA LEU A 369 -22.33 -6.62 15.02
C LEU A 369 -21.37 -6.08 16.07
N ALA A 370 -20.39 -6.85 16.53
CA ALA A 370 -19.32 -6.36 17.38
C ALA A 370 -18.49 -5.26 16.69
N THR A 371 -18.29 -5.36 15.36
CA THR A 371 -17.64 -4.29 14.57
C THR A 371 -18.52 -3.03 14.51
N ARG A 372 -19.83 -3.17 14.33
CA ARG A 372 -20.77 -2.04 14.44
C ARG A 372 -20.68 -1.37 15.82
N GLU A 373 -20.63 -2.15 16.91
CA GLU A 373 -20.53 -1.62 18.27
C GLU A 373 -19.18 -0.93 18.52
N LEU A 374 -18.06 -1.45 17.96
CA LEU A 374 -16.78 -0.76 17.99
C LEU A 374 -16.89 0.64 17.35
N ILE A 375 -17.50 0.75 16.17
CA ILE A 375 -17.68 2.04 15.47
C ILE A 375 -18.55 2.99 16.28
N LYS A 376 -19.62 2.49 16.91
CA LYS A 376 -20.45 3.30 17.80
C LYS A 376 -19.67 3.86 18.99
N LEU A 377 -18.89 3.00 19.63
CA LEU A 377 -18.18 3.33 20.87
C LEU A 377 -16.94 4.21 20.63
N ALA A 378 -16.17 3.91 19.60
CA ALA A 378 -14.95 4.64 19.27
C ALA A 378 -15.25 5.98 18.56
N ALA A 379 -16.35 6.06 17.79
CA ALA A 379 -16.73 7.21 16.98
C ALA A 379 -15.55 7.75 16.15
N PRO A 380 -14.99 6.94 15.22
CA PRO A 380 -13.91 7.40 14.37
C PRO A 380 -14.37 8.55 13.46
N ASP A 381 -13.43 9.38 13.02
CA ASP A 381 -13.70 10.49 12.11
C ASP A 381 -13.95 10.03 10.67
N ASP A 382 -13.50 8.83 10.31
CA ASP A 382 -13.76 8.21 9.01
C ASP A 382 -13.57 6.69 9.10
N ILE A 383 -14.10 5.95 8.12
CA ILE A 383 -13.86 4.51 7.97
C ILE A 383 -13.55 4.15 6.51
N GLY A 384 -12.62 3.24 6.33
CA GLY A 384 -12.37 2.59 5.05
C GLY A 384 -12.75 1.11 5.15
N VAL A 385 -13.79 0.68 4.46
CA VAL A 385 -14.30 -0.69 4.55
C VAL A 385 -13.89 -1.49 3.31
N SER A 386 -13.27 -2.64 3.53
CA SER A 386 -12.89 -3.62 2.50
C SER A 386 -13.37 -5.02 2.90
N VAL A 387 -13.32 -5.97 1.97
CA VAL A 387 -13.39 -7.40 2.29
C VAL A 387 -12.00 -7.99 2.40
N SER A 388 -11.92 -9.18 2.99
CA SER A 388 -10.66 -9.91 3.11
C SER A 388 -10.15 -10.36 1.75
N TYR A 389 -8.99 -9.82 1.34
CA TYR A 389 -8.34 -10.16 0.08
C TYR A 389 -7.23 -11.19 0.31
N PRO A 390 -7.30 -12.35 -0.33
CA PRO A 390 -6.24 -13.35 -0.25
C PRO A 390 -5.09 -12.96 -1.20
N LEU A 391 -4.05 -12.36 -0.65
CA LEU A 391 -2.88 -11.95 -1.41
C LEU A 391 -1.81 -13.05 -1.43
N PRO A 392 -1.17 -13.34 -2.58
CA PRO A 392 -0.12 -14.36 -2.69
C PRO A 392 0.95 -14.23 -1.60
N GLY A 393 1.53 -15.36 -1.18
CA GLY A 393 2.54 -15.39 -0.12
C GLY A 393 2.01 -15.24 1.31
N THR A 394 0.69 -15.04 1.51
CA THR A 394 0.07 -14.97 2.84
C THR A 394 -0.48 -16.32 3.29
N ARG A 395 -0.50 -16.57 4.61
CA ARG A 395 -1.15 -17.77 5.17
C ARG A 395 -2.63 -17.82 4.83
N PHE A 396 -3.29 -16.68 4.77
CA PHE A 396 -4.69 -16.57 4.38
C PHE A 396 -4.91 -17.02 2.93
N TYR A 397 -4.04 -16.61 2.00
CA TYR A 397 -4.06 -17.07 0.61
C TYR A 397 -3.98 -18.59 0.53
N GLU A 398 -3.03 -19.21 1.24
CA GLU A 398 -2.85 -20.66 1.23
C GLU A 398 -4.09 -21.43 1.71
N GLN A 399 -4.88 -20.84 2.62
CA GLN A 399 -6.12 -21.44 3.13
C GLN A 399 -7.27 -21.42 2.12
N VAL A 400 -7.30 -20.46 1.20
CA VAL A 400 -8.45 -20.22 0.32
C VAL A 400 -8.15 -20.38 -1.17
N LYS A 401 -6.88 -20.49 -1.59
CA LYS A 401 -6.48 -20.51 -3.01
C LYS A 401 -7.17 -21.58 -3.85
N THR A 402 -7.55 -22.72 -3.27
CA THR A 402 -8.27 -23.80 -3.96
C THR A 402 -9.71 -23.43 -4.35
N GLN A 403 -10.23 -22.31 -3.84
CA GLN A 403 -11.59 -21.85 -4.09
C GLN A 403 -11.69 -20.80 -5.21
N PHE A 404 -10.56 -20.31 -5.70
CA PHE A 404 -10.56 -19.21 -6.68
C PHE A 404 -11.10 -19.64 -8.06
N GLY A 405 -11.02 -20.93 -8.41
CA GLY A 405 -11.34 -21.41 -9.75
C GLY A 405 -10.48 -20.71 -10.79
N GLU A 406 -11.12 -20.04 -11.74
CA GLU A 406 -10.44 -19.24 -12.77
C GLU A 406 -10.04 -17.84 -12.31
N LYS A 407 -10.38 -17.44 -11.09
CA LYS A 407 -10.07 -16.11 -10.54
C LYS A 407 -8.63 -16.07 -10.06
N THR A 408 -7.69 -15.79 -10.93
CA THR A 408 -6.26 -15.73 -10.58
C THR A 408 -5.78 -14.32 -10.21
N HIS A 409 -6.57 -13.29 -10.52
CA HIS A 409 -6.23 -11.89 -10.27
C HIS A 409 -7.49 -11.01 -10.28
N TRP A 410 -7.36 -9.77 -9.81
CA TRP A 410 -8.40 -8.76 -9.87
C TRP A 410 -8.40 -8.10 -11.25
N ARG A 411 -9.48 -8.25 -11.99
CA ARG A 411 -9.66 -7.52 -13.27
C ARG A 411 -10.07 -6.07 -13.06
N ASP A 412 -10.93 -5.88 -12.08
CA ASP A 412 -11.39 -4.58 -11.63
C ASP A 412 -11.34 -4.56 -10.11
N SER A 413 -11.20 -3.39 -9.50
CA SER A 413 -11.41 -3.21 -8.06
C SER A 413 -12.91 -3.40 -7.74
N GLY A 414 -13.45 -4.58 -8.09
CA GLY A 414 -14.86 -4.90 -7.92
C GLY A 414 -15.30 -4.61 -6.49
N ASP A 415 -16.34 -3.79 -6.33
CA ASP A 415 -16.77 -3.29 -5.04
C ASP A 415 -17.14 -4.43 -4.09
N LEU A 416 -16.26 -4.68 -3.11
CA LEU A 416 -16.35 -5.78 -2.13
C LEU A 416 -16.54 -7.18 -2.77
N ALA A 417 -15.98 -7.42 -3.96
CA ALA A 417 -16.02 -8.73 -4.58
C ALA A 417 -15.13 -9.73 -3.84
N MET A 418 -15.70 -10.87 -3.43
CA MET A 418 -14.97 -11.94 -2.75
C MET A 418 -14.32 -12.89 -3.76
N MET A 419 -13.06 -13.25 -3.57
CA MET A 419 -12.37 -14.28 -4.37
C MET A 419 -12.63 -15.70 -3.87
N PHE A 420 -13.04 -15.85 -2.64
CA PHE A 420 -13.36 -17.11 -1.98
C PHE A 420 -14.78 -17.10 -1.40
N ARG A 421 -15.26 -18.24 -0.92
CA ARG A 421 -16.58 -18.36 -0.31
C ARG A 421 -16.53 -17.97 1.17
N GLY A 422 -16.81 -16.69 1.45
CA GLY A 422 -17.02 -16.17 2.81
C GLY A 422 -18.37 -16.61 3.39
N THR A 423 -18.65 -16.26 4.64
CA THR A 423 -19.91 -16.60 5.31
C THR A 423 -21.11 -16.00 4.60
N TYR A 424 -20.97 -14.80 4.06
CA TYR A 424 -22.06 -14.09 3.36
C TYR A 424 -21.66 -13.73 1.93
N ASP A 425 -22.66 -13.44 1.11
CA ASP A 425 -22.46 -12.93 -0.23
C ASP A 425 -22.00 -11.45 -0.24
N SER A 426 -21.56 -10.99 -1.41
CA SER A 426 -21.09 -9.61 -1.56
C SER A 426 -22.20 -8.56 -1.41
N ALA A 427 -23.49 -8.93 -1.61
CA ALA A 427 -24.60 -8.01 -1.44
C ALA A 427 -24.79 -7.66 0.05
N PHE A 428 -24.70 -8.66 0.93
CA PHE A 428 -24.74 -8.47 2.37
C PHE A 428 -23.62 -7.54 2.84
N TYR A 429 -22.38 -7.80 2.43
CA TYR A 429 -21.24 -6.97 2.83
C TYR A 429 -21.35 -5.53 2.30
N ARG A 430 -21.89 -5.32 1.11
CA ARG A 430 -22.17 -3.96 0.60
C ARG A 430 -23.19 -3.23 1.45
N CYS A 431 -24.30 -3.86 1.75
CA CYS A 431 -25.32 -3.27 2.63
C CYS A 431 -24.75 -2.97 4.03
N PHE A 432 -23.99 -3.89 4.60
CA PHE A 432 -23.34 -3.72 5.90
C PHE A 432 -22.39 -2.53 5.90
N ARG A 433 -21.52 -2.42 4.88
CA ARG A 433 -20.61 -1.28 4.69
C ARG A 433 -21.37 0.05 4.61
N ASP A 434 -22.42 0.10 3.78
CA ASP A 434 -23.15 1.33 3.53
C ASP A 434 -23.82 1.83 4.83
N LEU A 435 -24.37 0.93 5.63
CA LEU A 435 -24.93 1.25 6.95
C LEU A 435 -23.86 1.70 7.95
N LEU A 436 -22.62 1.14 7.91
CA LEU A 436 -21.53 1.61 8.73
C LEU A 436 -21.12 3.05 8.36
N HIS A 437 -21.00 3.36 7.06
CA HIS A 437 -20.67 4.71 6.62
C HIS A 437 -21.75 5.72 7.04
N GLU A 438 -23.01 5.37 6.88
CA GLU A 438 -24.12 6.23 7.31
C GLU A 438 -24.10 6.46 8.83
N GLN A 439 -23.81 5.41 9.62
CA GLN A 439 -23.65 5.53 11.07
C GLN A 439 -22.54 6.51 11.45
N VAL A 440 -21.37 6.42 10.79
CA VAL A 440 -20.26 7.37 11.03
C VAL A 440 -20.67 8.79 10.66
N ALA A 441 -21.30 8.98 9.50
CA ALA A 441 -21.77 10.29 9.06
C ALA A 441 -22.76 10.92 10.08
N LEU A 442 -23.74 10.15 10.57
CA LEU A 442 -24.69 10.63 11.59
C LEU A 442 -24.00 10.91 12.94
N GLN A 443 -22.96 10.14 13.31
CA GLN A 443 -22.21 10.43 14.53
C GLN A 443 -21.43 11.75 14.43
N GLN A 444 -20.93 12.11 13.25
CA GLN A 444 -20.22 13.36 13.00
C GLN A 444 -21.18 14.57 12.96
N SER A 445 -22.42 14.37 12.55
CA SER A 445 -23.44 15.43 12.52
C SER A 445 -23.98 15.83 13.92
N ARG A 446 -23.58 15.14 15.00
CA ARG A 446 -24.13 15.38 16.36
C ARG A 446 -23.98 16.80 16.87
N ASP A 447 -22.89 17.46 16.49
CA ASP A 447 -22.59 18.82 16.92
C ASP A 447 -23.10 19.89 15.92
N ILE A 448 -23.72 19.45 14.81
CA ILE A 448 -24.13 20.31 13.69
C ILE A 448 -25.63 20.33 13.55
N ASP A 449 -26.28 19.16 13.61
CA ASP A 449 -27.71 18.98 13.33
C ASP A 449 -28.59 19.07 14.58
N PRO A 450 -29.87 19.52 14.45
CA PRO A 450 -30.82 19.55 15.56
C PRO A 450 -31.03 18.16 16.18
N PRO A 451 -31.08 18.03 17.51
CA PRO A 451 -31.22 16.74 18.20
C PRO A 451 -32.43 15.90 17.76
N GLU A 452 -33.54 16.52 17.43
CA GLU A 452 -34.79 15.84 16.98
C GLU A 452 -34.59 15.22 15.58
N SER A 453 -33.94 15.94 14.67
CA SER A 453 -33.61 15.47 13.33
C SER A 453 -32.67 14.27 13.41
N LEU A 454 -31.62 14.34 14.23
CA LEU A 454 -30.69 13.27 14.49
C LEU A 454 -31.34 12.04 15.10
N ALA A 455 -32.20 12.20 16.08
CA ALA A 455 -32.94 11.10 16.70
C ALA A 455 -33.79 10.34 15.67
N HIS A 456 -34.47 11.07 14.76
CA HIS A 456 -35.20 10.46 13.67
C HIS A 456 -34.32 9.72 12.67
N ALA A 457 -33.18 10.31 12.29
CA ALA A 457 -32.24 9.70 11.39
C ALA A 457 -31.60 8.43 11.99
N PHE A 458 -31.23 8.44 13.27
CA PHE A 458 -30.72 7.23 13.95
C PHE A 458 -31.80 6.14 14.05
N ALA A 459 -33.08 6.50 14.33
CA ALA A 459 -34.16 5.51 14.35
C ALA A 459 -34.38 4.88 12.96
N ALA A 460 -34.33 5.68 11.89
CA ALA A 460 -34.41 5.17 10.52
C ALA A 460 -33.21 4.25 10.17
N LEU A 461 -32.01 4.61 10.59
CA LEU A 461 -30.82 3.78 10.42
C LEU A 461 -30.94 2.46 11.19
N ASP A 462 -31.40 2.49 12.44
CA ASP A 462 -31.59 1.28 13.26
C ASP A 462 -32.64 0.34 12.64
N ALA A 463 -33.74 0.86 12.09
CA ALA A 463 -34.70 0.04 11.36
C ALA A 463 -34.09 -0.67 10.12
N ARG A 464 -33.16 -0.02 9.42
CA ARG A 464 -32.43 -0.64 8.30
C ARG A 464 -31.44 -1.69 8.78
N TRP A 465 -30.78 -1.49 9.92
CA TRP A 465 -29.97 -2.50 10.57
C TRP A 465 -30.80 -3.73 10.93
N ASP A 466 -31.99 -3.55 11.53
CA ASP A 466 -32.89 -4.63 11.90
C ASP A 466 -33.34 -5.42 10.65
N ALA A 467 -33.65 -4.72 9.56
CA ALA A 467 -34.00 -5.35 8.29
C ALA A 467 -32.85 -6.19 7.70
N LEU A 468 -31.62 -5.67 7.73
CA LEU A 468 -30.44 -6.42 7.27
C LEU A 468 -30.19 -7.66 8.14
N ILE A 469 -30.30 -7.54 9.46
CA ILE A 469 -30.15 -8.65 10.41
C ILE A 469 -31.23 -9.72 10.17
N ALA A 470 -32.48 -9.31 9.98
CA ALA A 470 -33.59 -10.24 9.71
C ALA A 470 -33.41 -11.02 8.40
N SER A 471 -32.79 -10.40 7.40
CA SER A 471 -32.51 -11.03 6.09
C SER A 471 -31.20 -11.83 6.04
N GLU A 472 -30.42 -11.87 7.11
CA GLU A 472 -29.07 -12.48 7.15
C GLU A 472 -29.07 -13.90 6.58
N HIS A 473 -30.05 -14.71 6.93
CA HIS A 473 -30.17 -16.09 6.51
C HIS A 473 -30.33 -16.27 4.98
N LEU A 474 -30.80 -15.25 4.25
CA LEU A 474 -30.93 -15.24 2.80
C LEU A 474 -29.58 -15.03 2.08
N HIS A 475 -28.62 -14.44 2.79
CA HIS A 475 -27.30 -14.06 2.28
C HIS A 475 -26.21 -15.05 2.68
N ARG A 476 -26.53 -16.05 3.50
CA ARG A 476 -25.56 -17.01 4.02
C ARG A 476 -25.20 -18.03 2.95
N ASN A 477 -23.89 -18.17 2.68
CA ASN A 477 -23.38 -19.20 1.78
C ASN A 477 -23.45 -20.57 2.45
N ALA A 478 -24.11 -21.56 1.80
CA ALA A 478 -24.23 -22.91 2.33
C ALA A 478 -22.87 -23.61 2.50
N ASP A 479 -21.92 -23.32 1.59
CA ASP A 479 -20.58 -23.91 1.54
C ASP A 479 -19.52 -22.90 2.04
N ALA A 480 -19.85 -22.06 3.03
CA ALA A 480 -18.90 -21.12 3.58
C ALA A 480 -17.67 -21.81 4.18
N THR A 481 -16.51 -21.26 3.92
CA THR A 481 -15.26 -21.77 4.49
C THR A 481 -15.27 -21.66 6.01
N PRO A 482 -15.01 -22.76 6.74
CA PRO A 482 -15.02 -22.73 8.20
C PRO A 482 -13.94 -21.81 8.77
N ALA A 483 -14.14 -21.40 10.02
CA ALA A 483 -13.15 -20.64 10.77
C ALA A 483 -11.81 -21.39 10.81
N PRO A 484 -10.67 -20.67 10.74
CA PRO A 484 -9.38 -21.28 10.96
C PRO A 484 -9.30 -21.80 12.40
N VAL A 485 -8.66 -22.96 12.59
CA VAL A 485 -8.33 -23.43 13.94
C VAL A 485 -7.34 -22.41 14.55
N PRO A 486 -7.65 -21.79 15.69
CA PRO A 486 -6.74 -20.82 16.29
C PRO A 486 -5.41 -21.53 16.62
N PRO A 487 -4.26 -20.88 16.35
CA PRO A 487 -2.98 -21.43 16.80
C PRO A 487 -3.02 -21.61 18.33
N PRO A 488 -2.49 -22.72 18.87
CA PRO A 488 -2.45 -22.92 20.31
C PRO A 488 -1.69 -21.75 20.96
N GLY A 489 -2.37 -21.02 21.83
CA GLY A 489 -1.95 -19.96 22.73
C GLY A 489 -0.54 -19.38 22.57
N HIS A 490 -0.29 -18.59 21.56
CA HIS A 490 0.89 -17.74 21.47
C HIS A 490 0.50 -16.26 21.47
N VAL A 491 0.30 -15.75 22.68
CA VAL A 491 0.63 -14.36 22.96
C VAL A 491 2.15 -14.35 23.17
N GLU A 492 2.93 -14.29 22.10
CA GLU A 492 4.35 -13.97 22.25
C GLU A 492 4.44 -12.51 22.72
N PRO A 493 4.99 -12.25 23.91
CA PRO A 493 5.30 -10.88 24.29
C PRO A 493 6.31 -10.34 23.29
N LEU A 494 6.09 -9.12 22.80
CA LEU A 494 7.00 -8.36 21.95
C LEU A 494 8.44 -8.55 22.47
N ARG A 495 9.21 -9.43 21.83
CA ARG A 495 10.66 -9.45 22.04
C ARG A 495 11.14 -8.08 21.63
N ARG A 496 11.76 -7.37 22.56
CA ARG A 496 12.48 -6.12 22.27
C ARG A 496 13.33 -6.38 21.05
N VAL A 497 12.97 -5.73 19.93
CA VAL A 497 13.83 -5.72 18.75
C VAL A 497 15.13 -5.10 19.22
N ALA A 498 16.16 -5.91 19.33
CA ALA A 498 17.48 -5.45 19.67
C ALA A 498 17.87 -4.42 18.60
N THR A 499 18.10 -3.21 19.06
CA THR A 499 18.72 -2.17 18.24
C THR A 499 20.06 -2.73 17.76
N ALA A 500 20.14 -3.04 16.47
CA ALA A 500 21.45 -3.19 15.83
C ALA A 500 22.12 -1.81 15.92
N GLN A 501 22.93 -1.63 16.95
CA GLN A 501 23.84 -0.52 17.02
C GLN A 501 24.83 -0.68 15.86
N THR A 502 24.74 0.20 14.91
CA THR A 502 25.80 0.48 13.95
C THR A 502 27.03 0.94 14.73
N ARG A 503 28.11 0.17 14.60
CA ARG A 503 29.47 0.72 14.62
C ARG A 503 29.90 0.96 13.20
#